data_a45659b635a42d11285eec3200ad061e
#
_entry.id   a45659b635a42d11285eec3200ad061e
#
_cell.length_a   1.000
_cell.length_b   1.000
_cell.length_c   1.000
_cell.angle_alpha   90.00
_cell.angle_beta   90.00
_cell.angle_gamma   90.00
#
_symmetry.space_group_name_H-M   'P 1'
#
loop_
_entity.id
_entity.type
_entity.pdbx_description
1 polymer ?
#
loop_
_entity_poly.entity_id
_entity_poly.type
_entity_poly.pdbx_seq_one_letter_code
_entity_poly.pdbx_strand_id
1 'polypeptide(L)'
;MINRVLLYNSGGGIGDAIQMLPLLNTLKNELKNTKFYYLSAHENHFNSTLKDLNCEIESLNLEIKYFGFRWWHALIVKKRFKMLNIESFDLILDLQSKIRNSLILKKIPHKKFVSSTFNFKLSKPKLNIKKENKIVEAILNA
;
A
#
# COMPACT_ATOMS: atom_id res chain seq x y z
N MET A 1 12.15 4.36 12.83
CA MET A 1 12.14 5.22 11.63
C MET A 1 11.47 4.46 10.50
N ILE A 2 10.57 5.10 9.74
CA ILE A 2 9.88 4.50 8.58
C ILE A 2 10.62 4.96 7.32
N ASN A 3 11.25 4.05 6.61
CA ASN A 3 12.05 4.35 5.42
C ASN A 3 11.37 3.91 4.12
N ARG A 4 10.50 2.91 4.17
CA ARG A 4 9.80 2.35 3.00
C ARG A 4 8.34 2.11 3.30
N VAL A 5 7.47 2.73 2.54
CA VAL A 5 6.00 2.59 2.65
C VAL A 5 5.44 2.08 1.34
N LEU A 6 4.63 1.04 1.42
CA LEU A 6 3.85 0.53 0.29
C LEU A 6 2.39 0.97 0.43
N LEU A 7 1.89 1.64 -0.57
CA LEU A 7 0.47 1.96 -0.73
C LEU A 7 -0.14 0.98 -1.71
N TYR A 8 -1.22 0.32 -1.31
CA TYR A 8 -1.96 -0.61 -2.17
C TYR A 8 -3.41 -0.16 -2.35
N ASN A 9 -3.82 -0.08 -3.61
CA ASN A 9 -5.21 0.05 -4.00
C ASN A 9 -5.55 -1.00 -5.06
N SER A 10 -6.64 -1.74 -4.87
CA SER A 10 -7.11 -2.74 -5.85
C SER A 10 -7.83 -2.12 -7.04
N GLY A 11 -8.14 -0.83 -6.99
CA GLY A 11 -8.69 -0.09 -8.12
C GLY A 11 -7.67 0.03 -9.26
N GLY A 12 -8.15 0.02 -10.49
CA GLY A 12 -7.32 0.16 -11.67
C GLY A 12 -7.59 1.44 -12.45
N GLY A 13 -8.50 2.27 -11.96
CA GLY A 13 -8.86 3.53 -12.59
C GLY A 13 -7.96 4.69 -12.17
N ILE A 14 -7.86 5.71 -13.04
CA ILE A 14 -7.16 6.95 -12.74
C ILE A 14 -7.78 7.66 -11.52
N GLY A 15 -9.11 7.57 -11.33
CA GLY A 15 -9.81 8.13 -10.18
C GLY A 15 -9.33 7.54 -8.85
N ASP A 16 -9.06 6.23 -8.80
CA ASP A 16 -8.53 5.57 -7.60
C ASP A 16 -7.13 6.10 -7.25
N ALA A 17 -6.30 6.36 -8.26
CA ALA A 17 -4.98 6.94 -8.07
C ALA A 17 -5.06 8.39 -7.58
N ILE A 18 -5.94 9.20 -8.14
CA ILE A 18 -6.16 10.60 -7.73
C ILE A 18 -6.66 10.69 -6.29
N GLN A 19 -7.61 9.83 -5.90
CA GLN A 19 -8.13 9.81 -4.52
C GLN A 19 -7.05 9.51 -3.47
N MET A 20 -5.95 8.91 -3.87
CA MET A 20 -4.84 8.60 -2.99
C MET A 20 -3.90 9.79 -2.74
N LEU A 21 -3.92 10.80 -3.61
CA LEU A 21 -3.00 11.95 -3.54
C LEU A 21 -3.03 12.71 -2.20
N PRO A 22 -4.21 13.03 -1.62
CA PRO A 22 -4.24 13.70 -0.32
C PRO A 22 -3.54 12.93 0.79
N LEU A 23 -3.76 11.60 0.84
CA LEU A 23 -3.08 10.73 1.80
C LEU A 23 -1.57 10.69 1.54
N LEU A 24 -1.15 10.53 0.30
CA LEU A 24 0.26 10.51 -0.09
C LEU A 24 0.96 11.81 0.32
N ASN A 25 0.36 12.96 0.04
CA ASN A 25 0.92 14.26 0.40
C ASN A 25 1.03 14.44 1.92
N THR A 26 0.00 14.02 2.67
CA THR A 26 0.04 14.06 4.14
C THR A 26 1.19 13.18 4.68
N LEU A 27 1.30 11.95 4.17
CA LEU A 27 2.36 11.02 4.59
C LEU A 27 3.75 11.55 4.25
N LYS A 28 3.94 12.20 3.10
CA LYS A 28 5.23 12.81 2.72
C LYS A 28 5.63 13.95 3.63
N ASN A 29 4.67 14.77 4.05
CA ASN A 29 4.93 15.86 4.97
C ASN A 29 5.38 15.35 6.35
N GLU A 30 4.78 14.25 6.82
CA GLU A 30 5.06 13.66 8.13
C GLU A 30 6.29 12.73 8.12
N LEU A 31 6.50 11.99 7.03
CA LEU A 31 7.54 10.98 6.89
C LEU A 31 8.63 11.46 5.92
N LYS A 32 9.42 12.43 6.35
CA LYS A 32 10.56 12.93 5.58
C LYS A 32 11.59 11.80 5.38
N ASN A 33 12.23 11.78 4.20
CA ASN A 33 13.23 10.77 3.79
C ASN A 33 12.66 9.34 3.64
N THR A 34 11.34 9.20 3.45
CA THR A 34 10.68 7.91 3.21
C THR A 34 10.47 7.69 1.71
N LYS A 35 10.81 6.50 1.22
CA LYS A 35 10.47 6.07 -0.13
C LYS A 35 9.08 5.49 -0.15
N PHE A 36 8.25 5.99 -1.07
CA PHE A 36 6.90 5.53 -1.27
C PHE A 36 6.81 4.64 -2.50
N TYR A 37 6.12 3.53 -2.35
CA TYR A 37 5.84 2.57 -3.42
C TYR A 37 4.33 2.42 -3.60
N TYR A 38 3.92 2.23 -4.83
CA TYR A 38 2.53 2.00 -5.18
C TYR A 38 2.36 0.65 -5.88
N LEU A 39 1.42 -0.13 -5.40
CA LEU A 39 0.96 -1.36 -6.01
C LEU A 39 -0.52 -1.23 -6.35
N SER A 40 -0.86 -1.42 -7.61
CA SER A 40 -2.25 -1.54 -8.08
C SER A 40 -2.51 -2.92 -8.66
N ALA A 41 -3.78 -3.24 -8.86
CA ALA A 41 -4.16 -4.46 -9.56
C ALA A 41 -3.98 -4.36 -11.08
N HIS A 42 -3.93 -3.14 -11.60
CA HIS A 42 -3.85 -2.80 -13.01
C HIS A 42 -2.63 -1.91 -13.30
N GLU A 43 -2.73 -1.12 -14.35
CA GLU A 43 -1.71 -0.16 -14.73
C GLU A 43 -1.46 0.88 -13.63
N ASN A 44 -0.21 1.24 -13.44
CA ASN A 44 0.16 2.30 -12.52
C ASN A 44 0.10 3.65 -13.22
N HIS A 45 -0.95 4.40 -12.98
CA HIS A 45 -1.17 5.73 -13.55
C HIS A 45 -0.12 6.76 -13.14
N PHE A 46 0.59 6.58 -12.03
CA PHE A 46 1.68 7.49 -11.63
C PHE A 46 2.88 7.41 -12.57
N ASN A 47 3.07 6.29 -13.27
CA ASN A 47 4.12 6.13 -14.27
C ASN A 47 3.66 6.47 -15.70
N SER A 48 2.37 6.69 -15.90
CA SER A 48 1.76 6.99 -17.20
C SER A 48 1.00 8.33 -17.17
N THR A 49 -0.29 8.31 -17.01
CA THR A 49 -1.19 9.47 -17.12
C THR A 49 -0.93 10.57 -16.09
N LEU A 50 -0.48 10.21 -14.88
CA LEU A 50 -0.21 11.14 -13.77
C LEU A 50 1.28 11.44 -13.60
N LYS A 51 2.12 11.04 -14.55
CA LYS A 51 3.58 11.22 -14.48
C LYS A 51 3.99 12.69 -14.29
N ASP A 52 3.29 13.59 -14.95
CA ASP A 52 3.58 15.03 -14.90
C ASP A 52 3.29 15.67 -13.52
N LEU A 53 2.52 15.01 -12.65
CA LEU A 53 2.29 15.46 -11.28
C LEU A 53 3.52 15.29 -10.37
N ASN A 54 4.56 14.61 -10.86
CA ASN A 54 5.83 14.39 -10.16
C ASN A 54 5.63 13.93 -8.69
N CYS A 55 4.78 12.94 -8.50
CA CYS A 55 4.35 12.49 -7.16
C CYS A 55 5.45 11.79 -6.35
N GLU A 56 6.66 11.60 -6.90
CA GLU A 56 7.79 10.90 -6.26
C GLU A 56 7.36 9.58 -5.59
N ILE A 57 6.62 8.77 -6.31
CA ILE A 57 6.18 7.45 -5.89
C ILE A 57 6.67 6.40 -6.89
N GLU A 58 7.29 5.36 -6.39
CA GLU A 58 7.82 4.28 -7.23
C GLU A 58 6.74 3.21 -7.48
N SER A 59 6.66 2.70 -8.70
CA SER A 59 5.78 1.58 -9.01
C SER A 59 6.37 0.27 -8.52
N LEU A 60 5.61 -0.49 -7.73
CA LEU A 60 5.97 -1.86 -7.38
C LEU A 60 5.38 -2.82 -8.42
N ASN A 61 6.20 -3.33 -9.33
CA ASN A 61 5.77 -4.31 -10.32
C ASN A 61 6.14 -5.73 -9.87
N LEU A 62 5.15 -6.50 -9.43
CA LEU A 62 5.31 -7.91 -9.05
C LEU A 62 5.15 -8.87 -10.23
N GLU A 63 4.89 -8.38 -11.44
CA GLU A 63 4.54 -9.19 -12.62
C GLU A 63 3.35 -10.14 -12.37
N ILE A 64 2.43 -9.72 -11.53
CA ILE A 64 1.19 -10.43 -11.22
C ILE A 64 0.03 -9.59 -11.73
N LYS A 65 -0.51 -9.96 -12.90
CA LYS A 65 -1.70 -9.29 -13.46
C LYS A 65 -2.88 -9.42 -12.51
N TYR A 66 -3.63 -8.33 -12.33
CA TYR A 66 -4.78 -8.26 -11.41
C TYR A 66 -4.44 -8.73 -9.99
N PHE A 67 -3.35 -8.20 -9.43
CA PHE A 67 -2.88 -8.56 -8.10
C PHE A 67 -4.01 -8.57 -7.07
N GLY A 68 -4.11 -9.65 -6.32
CA GLY A 68 -5.13 -9.82 -5.29
C GLY A 68 -6.46 -10.42 -5.77
N PHE A 69 -6.73 -10.50 -7.08
CA PHE A 69 -8.01 -11.02 -7.61
C PHE A 69 -8.13 -12.55 -7.58
N ARG A 70 -7.04 -13.27 -7.42
CA ARG A 70 -7.00 -14.74 -7.39
C ARG A 70 -6.28 -15.23 -6.14
N TRP A 71 -6.80 -16.26 -5.48
CA TRP A 71 -6.20 -16.83 -4.26
C TRP A 71 -4.80 -17.40 -4.48
N TRP A 72 -4.52 -17.96 -5.65
CA TRP A 72 -3.20 -18.51 -5.96
C TRP A 72 -2.08 -17.44 -6.00
N HIS A 73 -2.43 -16.15 -6.10
CA HIS A 73 -1.44 -15.06 -5.96
C HIS A 73 -0.70 -15.15 -4.63
N ALA A 74 -1.34 -15.67 -3.56
CA ALA A 74 -0.71 -15.86 -2.26
C ALA A 74 0.48 -16.82 -2.29
N LEU A 75 0.52 -17.74 -3.26
CA LEU A 75 1.60 -18.71 -3.41
C LEU A 75 2.84 -18.12 -4.09
N ILE A 76 2.63 -17.20 -5.02
CA ILE A 76 3.72 -16.65 -5.86
C ILE A 76 4.23 -15.30 -5.38
N VAL A 77 3.45 -14.54 -4.62
CA VAL A 77 3.78 -13.15 -4.26
C VAL A 77 5.14 -13.03 -3.53
N LYS A 78 5.45 -13.94 -2.63
CA LYS A 78 6.75 -13.95 -1.93
C LYS A 78 7.92 -14.16 -2.86
N LYS A 79 7.77 -15.09 -3.82
CA LYS A 79 8.81 -15.38 -4.83
C LYS A 79 9.03 -14.16 -5.73
N ARG A 80 7.95 -13.58 -6.24
CA ARG A 80 8.00 -12.38 -7.09
C ARG A 80 8.60 -11.19 -6.35
N PHE A 81 8.23 -10.98 -5.09
CA PHE A 81 8.79 -9.90 -4.28
C PHE A 81 10.31 -10.06 -4.07
N LYS A 82 10.80 -11.26 -3.82
CA LYS A 82 12.24 -11.51 -3.66
C LYS A 82 13.05 -11.15 -4.91
N MET A 83 12.46 -11.25 -6.10
CA MET A 83 13.14 -10.90 -7.36
C MET A 83 13.36 -9.39 -7.53
N LEU A 84 12.68 -8.56 -6.76
CA LEU A 84 12.79 -7.09 -6.82
C LEU A 84 13.98 -6.54 -6.02
N ASN A 85 14.71 -7.37 -5.28
CA ASN A 85 15.81 -6.96 -4.39
C ASN A 85 15.42 -5.86 -3.39
N ILE A 86 14.15 -5.81 -3.00
CA ILE A 86 13.64 -4.95 -1.94
C ILE A 86 13.58 -5.79 -0.66
N GLU A 87 14.26 -5.35 0.42
CA GLU A 87 14.33 -6.13 1.65
C GLU A 87 12.95 -6.35 2.29
N SER A 88 12.31 -5.28 2.69
CA SER A 88 10.96 -5.30 3.30
C SER A 88 10.41 -3.89 3.36
N PHE A 89 9.11 -3.78 3.57
CA PHE A 89 8.47 -2.51 3.88
C PHE A 89 8.39 -2.29 5.39
N ASP A 90 8.64 -1.06 5.84
CA ASP A 90 8.39 -0.69 7.23
C ASP A 90 6.89 -0.59 7.48
N LEU A 91 6.14 -0.13 6.48
CA LEU A 91 4.70 0.03 6.56
C LEU A 91 4.04 -0.36 5.23
N ILE A 92 2.98 -1.15 5.30
CA ILE A 92 2.05 -1.38 4.19
C ILE A 92 0.71 -0.76 4.54
N LEU A 93 0.20 0.11 3.68
CA LEU A 93 -1.13 0.69 3.76
C LEU A 93 -2.04 0.08 2.70
N ASP A 94 -3.00 -0.69 3.15
CA ASP A 94 -4.02 -1.34 2.33
C ASP A 94 -5.27 -0.46 2.31
N LEU A 95 -5.48 0.25 1.21
CA LEU A 95 -6.50 1.30 1.05
C LEU A 95 -7.83 0.77 0.47
N GLN A 96 -7.97 -0.54 0.40
CA GLN A 96 -9.17 -1.19 -0.10
C GLN A 96 -9.79 -2.11 0.97
N SER A 97 -11.00 -2.64 0.72
CA SER A 97 -11.77 -3.39 1.72
C SER A 97 -11.97 -4.88 1.40
N LYS A 98 -11.31 -5.41 0.36
CA LYS A 98 -11.49 -6.82 -0.06
C LYS A 98 -10.55 -7.73 0.73
N ILE A 99 -11.09 -8.56 1.59
CA ILE A 99 -10.33 -9.44 2.50
C ILE A 99 -9.29 -10.31 1.78
N ARG A 100 -9.63 -10.90 0.64
CA ARG A 100 -8.72 -11.73 -0.14
C ARG A 100 -7.46 -10.95 -0.53
N ASN A 101 -7.65 -9.73 -1.05
CA ASN A 101 -6.55 -8.88 -1.46
C ASN A 101 -5.65 -8.51 -0.27
N SER A 102 -6.27 -8.15 0.87
CA SER A 102 -5.53 -7.84 2.11
C SER A 102 -4.70 -9.03 2.59
N LEU A 103 -5.27 -10.25 2.57
CA LEU A 103 -4.55 -11.45 2.99
C LEU A 103 -3.38 -11.80 2.06
N ILE A 104 -3.53 -11.59 0.76
CA ILE A 104 -2.46 -11.79 -0.23
C ILE A 104 -1.38 -10.70 -0.05
N LEU A 105 -1.78 -9.45 0.07
CA LEU A 105 -0.88 -8.32 0.31
C LEU A 105 -0.03 -8.53 1.58
N LYS A 106 -0.63 -9.07 2.62
CA LYS A 106 0.04 -9.38 3.89
C LYS A 106 1.16 -10.42 3.76
N LYS A 107 1.29 -11.13 2.63
CA LYS A 107 2.42 -12.03 2.34
C LYS A 107 3.68 -11.29 1.89
N ILE A 108 3.58 -10.03 1.51
CA ILE A 108 4.74 -9.18 1.21
C ILE A 108 5.45 -8.89 2.55
N PRO A 109 6.80 -9.02 2.63
CA PRO A 109 7.55 -8.75 3.86
C PRO A 109 7.34 -7.32 4.37
N HIS A 110 6.94 -7.19 5.63
CA HIS A 110 6.66 -5.90 6.25
C HIS A 110 6.81 -5.95 7.77
N LYS A 111 7.02 -4.78 8.40
CA LYS A 111 7.02 -4.61 9.85
C LYS A 111 5.62 -4.25 10.37
N LYS A 112 4.98 -3.26 9.74
CA LYS A 112 3.63 -2.79 10.09
C LYS A 112 2.69 -2.95 8.90
N PHE A 113 1.45 -3.32 9.18
CA PHE A 113 0.39 -3.51 8.18
C PHE A 113 -0.87 -2.82 8.65
N VAL A 114 -1.37 -1.88 7.87
CA VAL A 114 -2.61 -1.18 8.16
C VAL A 114 -3.58 -1.41 7.01
N SER A 115 -4.76 -1.93 7.34
CA SER A 115 -5.80 -2.21 6.37
C SER A 115 -7.15 -1.76 6.90
N SER A 116 -7.92 -1.06 6.08
CA SER A 116 -9.30 -0.68 6.37
C SER A 116 -10.25 -1.89 6.41
N THR A 117 -9.82 -3.02 5.90
CA THR A 117 -10.60 -4.26 5.86
C THR A 117 -10.98 -4.73 7.27
N PHE A 118 -12.26 -5.10 7.47
CA PHE A 118 -12.82 -5.47 8.77
C PHE A 118 -12.61 -4.43 9.89
N ASN A 119 -12.82 -3.17 9.60
CA ASN A 119 -12.61 -2.09 10.57
C ASN A 119 -11.23 -2.21 11.25
N PHE A 120 -10.20 -2.32 10.42
CA PHE A 120 -8.79 -2.39 10.84
C PHE A 120 -8.38 -3.65 11.64
N LYS A 121 -9.25 -4.67 11.75
CA LYS A 121 -8.93 -5.91 12.49
C LYS A 121 -7.74 -6.69 11.90
N LEU A 122 -7.45 -6.52 10.61
CA LEU A 122 -6.29 -7.14 9.97
C LEU A 122 -4.98 -6.37 10.20
N SER A 123 -5.04 -5.18 10.79
CA SER A 123 -3.86 -4.35 11.04
C SER A 123 -2.93 -4.94 12.08
N LYS A 124 -1.63 -4.67 11.93
CA LYS A 124 -0.57 -5.04 12.87
C LYS A 124 0.41 -3.86 12.98
N PRO A 125 0.55 -3.22 14.14
CA PRO A 125 -0.19 -3.44 15.38
C PRO A 125 -1.70 -3.16 15.24
N LYS A 126 -2.49 -3.63 16.20
CA LYS A 126 -3.93 -3.36 16.23
C LYS A 126 -4.14 -1.87 16.45
N LEU A 127 -4.85 -1.23 15.54
CA LEU A 127 -5.19 0.19 15.65
C LEU A 127 -6.49 0.35 16.43
N ASN A 128 -6.45 1.13 17.49
CA ASN A 128 -7.64 1.51 18.26
C ASN A 128 -8.18 2.83 17.70
N ILE A 129 -8.77 2.79 16.51
CA ILE A 129 -9.34 3.98 15.88
C ILE A 129 -10.69 4.24 16.52
N LYS A 130 -10.70 5.09 17.54
CA LYS A 130 -11.91 5.78 17.95
C LYS A 130 -12.31 6.72 16.81
N LYS A 131 -13.56 6.74 16.47
CA LYS A 131 -14.32 7.26 15.33
C LYS A 131 -13.96 8.65 14.76
N GLU A 132 -12.86 9.29 15.13
CA GLU A 132 -12.56 10.67 14.78
C GLU A 132 -11.19 10.81 14.10
N ASN A 133 -11.23 11.19 12.83
CA ASN A 133 -10.29 12.00 12.04
C ASN A 133 -8.75 11.81 12.17
N LYS A 134 -8.22 10.73 12.75
CA LYS A 134 -6.79 10.61 13.04
C LYS A 134 -6.18 9.30 12.55
N ILE A 135 -6.59 8.81 11.37
CA ILE A 135 -5.99 7.60 10.78
C ILE A 135 -4.48 7.76 10.61
N VAL A 136 -4.04 8.93 10.15
CA VAL A 136 -2.61 9.22 9.95
C VAL A 136 -1.85 9.20 11.27
N GLU A 137 -2.35 9.88 12.30
CA GLU A 137 -1.73 9.86 13.64
C GLU A 137 -1.69 8.45 14.24
N ALA A 138 -2.78 7.68 14.09
CA ALA A 138 -2.81 6.29 14.56
C ALA A 138 -1.81 5.39 13.81
N ILE A 139 -1.56 5.65 12.52
CA ILE A 139 -0.56 4.94 11.72
C ILE A 139 0.86 5.30 12.16
N LEU A 140 1.11 6.58 12.45
CA LEU A 140 2.43 7.08 12.84
C LEU A 140 2.82 6.65 14.26
N ASN A 141 1.83 6.57 15.18
CA ASN A 141 2.03 6.19 16.58
C ASN A 141 1.94 4.67 16.84
N ALA A 142 1.58 3.90 15.83
CA ALA A 142 1.54 2.43 15.90
C ALA A 142 2.90 1.82 15.56
#